data_bfb7e8e898eea4e18e9262efcb82a69e
#
_entry.id   bfb7e8e898eea4e18e9262efcb82a69e
#
_cell.length_a   1.000
_cell.length_b   1.000
_cell.length_c   1.000
_cell.angle_alpha   90.00
_cell.angle_beta   90.00
_cell.angle_gamma   90.00
#
_symmetry.space_group_name_H-M   'P 1'
#
loop_
_entity.id
_entity.type
_entity.pdbx_description
1 polymer ?
#
loop_
_entity_poly.entity_id
_entity_poly.type
_entity_poly.pdbx_seq_one_letter_code
_entity_poly.pdbx_strand_id
1 'polypeptide(L)'
;TVTQRLEERETLSFTAQTVEGRWLTIIIVPQGYDKTGKLSTVLVANRDVTEEKEREIERDKNLRNALAAAEHANRAKTAFLNNMSHDIRTPMNAIIGFTALATTHIGNTELVLDYLKKIHTSSQHLLSLINDVLDMSRIESGSVRIEYTTVHLPDILHDLRTIIQGSVHSKQQDLYIDTQDVIHEDIITDKLRLTQVLLNICSNAVKFTPVGGMINIRVSEKSCRRDGYIT
;
A
#
# COMPACT_ATOMS: atom_id res chain seq x y z
N THR A 1 9.71 -53.06 -5.80
CA THR A 1 9.33 -53.04 -4.36
C THR A 1 10.57 -52.80 -3.50
N VAL A 2 10.38 -52.35 -2.24
CA VAL A 2 11.50 -52.16 -1.27
C VAL A 2 12.30 -53.43 -1.11
N THR A 3 11.64 -54.59 -1.01
CA THR A 3 12.24 -55.88 -0.85
C THR A 3 13.16 -56.26 -2.02
N GLN A 4 12.70 -56.01 -3.26
CA GLN A 4 13.47 -56.31 -4.47
C GLN A 4 14.78 -55.54 -4.55
N ARG A 5 14.75 -54.22 -4.24
CA ARG A 5 15.95 -53.38 -4.24
C ARG A 5 16.94 -53.75 -3.14
N LEU A 6 16.47 -54.22 -1.99
CA LEU A 6 17.33 -54.76 -0.93
C LEU A 6 17.94 -56.08 -1.31
N GLU A 7 17.24 -56.96 -2.06
CA GLU A 7 17.78 -58.21 -2.61
C GLU A 7 18.86 -57.95 -3.69
N GLU A 8 18.72 -56.81 -4.42
CA GLU A 8 19.74 -56.32 -5.38
C GLU A 8 20.92 -55.61 -4.69
N ARG A 9 21.03 -55.70 -3.36
CA ARG A 9 22.08 -55.13 -2.52
C ARG A 9 22.09 -53.58 -2.46
N GLU A 10 20.99 -52.93 -2.80
CA GLU A 10 20.90 -51.49 -2.71
C GLU A 10 20.60 -51.04 -1.28
N THR A 11 21.29 -49.98 -0.84
CA THR A 11 20.92 -49.22 0.37
C THR A 11 19.75 -48.33 0.07
N LEU A 12 18.73 -48.41 0.91
CA LEU A 12 17.55 -47.52 0.80
C LEU A 12 17.60 -46.43 1.84
N SER A 13 17.29 -45.21 1.43
CA SER A 13 17.12 -44.06 2.35
C SER A 13 15.84 -43.32 1.98
N PHE A 14 15.03 -43.07 2.96
CA PHE A 14 13.82 -42.26 2.80
C PHE A 14 13.47 -41.55 4.10
N THR A 15 12.77 -40.41 3.97
CA THR A 15 12.26 -39.63 5.11
C THR A 15 10.75 -39.79 5.17
N ALA A 16 10.22 -40.12 6.36
CA ALA A 16 8.80 -40.30 6.58
C ALA A 16 8.38 -39.66 7.90
N GLN A 17 7.11 -39.26 7.98
CA GLN A 17 6.51 -38.77 9.20
C GLN A 17 5.86 -39.93 9.97
N THR A 18 6.13 -40.01 11.26
CA THR A 18 5.48 -40.97 12.16
C THR A 18 4.07 -40.56 12.49
N VAL A 19 3.28 -41.49 13.04
CA VAL A 19 1.90 -41.20 13.53
C VAL A 19 1.90 -40.14 14.65
N GLU A 20 2.99 -40.05 15.40
CA GLU A 20 3.20 -39.06 16.46
C GLU A 20 3.66 -37.68 15.92
N GLY A 21 3.80 -37.53 14.58
CA GLY A 21 4.17 -36.28 13.94
C GLY A 21 5.69 -36.07 13.78
N ARG A 22 6.56 -36.95 14.28
CA ARG A 22 8.03 -36.83 14.14
C ARG A 22 8.49 -37.23 12.75
N TRP A 23 9.49 -36.52 12.23
CA TRP A 23 10.14 -36.86 10.95
C TRP A 23 11.38 -37.67 11.19
N LEU A 24 11.43 -38.88 10.60
CA LEU A 24 12.57 -39.78 10.69
C LEU A 24 13.15 -40.03 9.30
N THR A 25 14.47 -39.89 9.15
CA THR A 25 15.19 -40.44 8.01
C THR A 25 15.58 -41.86 8.37
N ILE A 26 15.11 -42.82 7.57
CA ILE A 26 15.32 -44.27 7.76
C ILE A 26 16.27 -44.72 6.67
N ILE A 27 17.36 -45.39 7.09
CA ILE A 27 18.34 -45.97 6.21
C ILE A 27 18.31 -47.48 6.44
N ILE A 28 18.14 -48.27 5.37
CA ILE A 28 18.11 -49.73 5.40
C ILE A 28 19.26 -50.23 4.55
N VAL A 29 20.20 -50.93 5.19
CA VAL A 29 21.38 -51.49 4.55
C VAL A 29 21.29 -53.03 4.59
N PRO A 30 21.31 -53.73 3.46
CA PRO A 30 21.36 -55.18 3.45
C PRO A 30 22.71 -55.66 3.96
N GLN A 31 22.71 -56.57 4.95
CA GLN A 31 23.92 -57.06 5.62
C GLN A 31 24.19 -58.54 5.36
N GLY A 32 23.19 -59.36 5.26
CA GLY A 32 23.38 -60.82 5.12
C GLY A 32 22.42 -61.45 4.11
N TYR A 33 22.91 -62.49 3.46
CA TYR A 33 22.15 -63.28 2.51
C TYR A 33 22.29 -64.77 2.86
N ASP A 34 21.26 -65.54 2.65
CA ASP A 34 21.26 -66.95 2.87
C ASP A 34 22.01 -67.74 1.73
N LYS A 35 22.10 -69.03 1.86
CA LYS A 35 22.77 -69.89 0.86
C LYS A 35 22.08 -69.88 -0.51
N THR A 36 20.86 -69.42 -0.58
CA THR A 36 20.07 -69.26 -1.83
C THR A 36 20.16 -67.85 -2.45
N GLY A 37 20.92 -66.95 -1.81
CA GLY A 37 21.06 -65.56 -2.24
C GLY A 37 19.91 -64.67 -1.80
N LYS A 38 18.99 -65.13 -0.96
CA LYS A 38 17.87 -64.36 -0.43
C LYS A 38 18.31 -63.54 0.80
N LEU A 39 17.81 -62.31 0.90
CA LEU A 39 18.12 -61.40 2.00
C LEU A 39 17.72 -62.01 3.36
N SER A 40 18.66 -62.08 4.29
CA SER A 40 18.46 -62.67 5.62
C SER A 40 18.56 -61.65 6.74
N THR A 41 19.36 -60.61 6.57
CA THR A 41 19.61 -59.63 7.61
C THR A 41 19.73 -58.22 7.02
N VAL A 42 19.12 -57.25 7.67
CA VAL A 42 19.26 -55.85 7.33
C VAL A 42 19.69 -55.07 8.57
N LEU A 43 20.50 -54.03 8.36
CA LEU A 43 20.76 -53.00 9.35
C LEU A 43 19.79 -51.83 9.09
N VAL A 44 19.06 -51.43 10.11
CA VAL A 44 18.18 -50.25 10.03
C VAL A 44 18.74 -49.20 10.97
N ALA A 45 19.07 -48.04 10.41
CA ALA A 45 19.42 -46.88 11.17
C ALA A 45 18.31 -45.83 10.97
N ASN A 46 17.97 -45.09 12.03
CA ASN A 46 17.07 -43.97 11.93
C ASN A 46 17.70 -42.73 12.56
N ARG A 47 17.37 -41.59 11.99
CA ARG A 47 17.73 -40.25 12.51
C ARG A 47 16.48 -39.39 12.63
N ASP A 48 16.28 -38.83 13.80
CA ASP A 48 15.23 -37.83 13.97
C ASP A 48 15.69 -36.54 13.29
N VAL A 49 14.86 -36.08 12.33
CA VAL A 49 15.10 -34.88 11.53
C VAL A 49 13.90 -33.91 11.66
N THR A 50 13.14 -34.04 12.74
CA THR A 50 11.92 -33.26 12.95
C THR A 50 12.20 -31.76 12.96
N GLU A 51 13.19 -31.32 13.75
CA GLU A 51 13.54 -29.89 13.82
C GLU A 51 14.03 -29.33 12.47
N GLU A 52 14.84 -30.14 11.73
CA GLU A 52 15.31 -29.72 10.40
C GLU A 52 14.15 -29.57 9.42
N LYS A 53 13.20 -30.52 9.44
CA LYS A 53 12.01 -30.50 8.57
C LYS A 53 11.02 -29.39 8.95
N GLU A 54 10.78 -29.17 10.21
CA GLU A 54 9.93 -28.06 10.67
C GLU A 54 10.52 -26.69 10.28
N ARG A 55 11.83 -26.51 10.43
CA ARG A 55 12.51 -25.28 9.98
C ARG A 55 12.45 -25.11 8.46
N GLU A 56 12.58 -26.19 7.69
CA GLU A 56 12.45 -26.18 6.22
C GLU A 56 11.03 -25.76 5.81
N ILE A 57 10.00 -26.35 6.41
CA ILE A 57 8.59 -26.03 6.14
C ILE A 57 8.27 -24.57 6.51
N GLU A 58 8.75 -24.11 7.67
CA GLU A 58 8.55 -22.73 8.12
C GLU A 58 9.26 -21.72 7.18
N ARG A 59 10.48 -22.05 6.74
CA ARG A 59 11.20 -21.23 5.73
C ARG A 59 10.44 -21.14 4.42
N ASP A 60 9.95 -22.27 3.92
CA ASP A 60 9.19 -22.32 2.66
C ASP A 60 7.90 -21.50 2.78
N LYS A 61 7.20 -21.62 3.91
CA LYS A 61 6.00 -20.84 4.19
C LYS A 61 6.29 -19.34 4.22
N ASN A 62 7.35 -18.94 4.92
CA ASN A 62 7.75 -17.54 5.02
C ASN A 62 8.19 -16.99 3.65
N LEU A 63 8.93 -17.77 2.86
CA LEU A 63 9.33 -17.39 1.51
C LEU A 63 8.13 -17.21 0.57
N ARG A 64 7.16 -18.14 0.61
CA ARG A 64 5.92 -18.02 -0.18
C ARG A 64 5.10 -16.79 0.23
N ASN A 65 4.99 -16.52 1.52
CA ASN A 65 4.29 -15.34 2.01
C ASN A 65 5.00 -14.04 1.57
N ALA A 66 6.32 -14.00 1.67
CA ALA A 66 7.11 -12.84 1.21
C ALA A 66 6.99 -12.63 -0.31
N LEU A 67 7.03 -13.71 -1.09
CA LEU A 67 6.85 -13.64 -2.55
C LEU A 67 5.45 -13.13 -2.91
N ALA A 68 4.41 -13.68 -2.29
CA ALA A 68 3.04 -13.23 -2.53
C ALA A 68 2.85 -11.75 -2.17
N ALA A 69 3.40 -11.29 -1.05
CA ALA A 69 3.38 -9.89 -0.65
C ALA A 69 4.11 -8.98 -1.67
N ALA A 70 5.29 -9.41 -2.14
CA ALA A 70 6.06 -8.68 -3.16
C ALA A 70 5.32 -8.60 -4.50
N GLU A 71 4.68 -9.69 -4.94
CA GLU A 71 3.86 -9.71 -6.16
C GLU A 71 2.65 -8.77 -6.04
N HIS A 72 1.96 -8.79 -4.89
CA HIS A 72 0.84 -7.89 -4.63
C HIS A 72 1.28 -6.42 -4.70
N ALA A 73 2.38 -6.08 -4.05
CA ALA A 73 2.95 -4.72 -4.08
C ALA A 73 3.32 -4.30 -5.51
N ASN A 74 3.94 -5.19 -6.29
CA ASN A 74 4.33 -4.91 -7.67
C ASN A 74 3.12 -4.73 -8.60
N ARG A 75 2.07 -5.54 -8.44
CA ARG A 75 0.80 -5.37 -9.20
C ARG A 75 0.11 -4.05 -8.86
N ALA A 76 0.05 -3.69 -7.58
CA ALA A 76 -0.51 -2.41 -7.15
C ALA A 76 0.28 -1.22 -7.74
N LYS A 77 1.62 -1.31 -7.74
CA LYS A 77 2.49 -0.30 -8.35
C LYS A 77 2.27 -0.15 -9.85
N THR A 78 2.16 -1.28 -10.58
CA THR A 78 1.91 -1.27 -12.02
C THR A 78 0.53 -0.68 -12.34
N ALA A 79 -0.51 -1.06 -11.59
CA ALA A 79 -1.85 -0.49 -11.75
C ALA A 79 -1.86 1.02 -11.45
N PHE A 80 -1.15 1.46 -10.42
CA PHE A 80 -1.00 2.88 -10.09
C PHE A 80 -0.36 3.66 -11.26
N LEU A 81 0.77 3.19 -11.80
CA LEU A 81 1.45 3.85 -12.91
C LEU A 81 0.60 3.92 -14.18
N ASN A 82 -0.16 2.86 -14.48
CA ASN A 82 -1.07 2.85 -15.62
C ASN A 82 -2.21 3.86 -15.45
N ASN A 83 -2.81 3.93 -14.28
CA ASN A 83 -3.86 4.89 -13.96
C ASN A 83 -3.32 6.32 -14.02
N MET A 84 -2.13 6.58 -13.45
CA MET A 84 -1.48 7.89 -13.50
C MET A 84 -1.18 8.32 -14.93
N SER A 85 -0.72 7.39 -15.79
CA SER A 85 -0.48 7.69 -17.20
C SER A 85 -1.76 8.13 -17.94
N HIS A 86 -2.89 7.49 -17.63
CA HIS A 86 -4.19 7.87 -18.17
C HIS A 86 -4.63 9.24 -17.64
N ASP A 87 -4.51 9.45 -16.34
CA ASP A 87 -4.97 10.66 -15.66
C ASP A 87 -4.13 11.91 -16.03
N ILE A 88 -2.85 11.72 -16.33
CA ILE A 88 -1.97 12.77 -16.89
C ILE A 88 -2.33 13.09 -18.34
N ARG A 89 -2.65 12.06 -19.15
CA ARG A 89 -2.96 12.24 -20.57
C ARG A 89 -4.23 13.07 -20.80
N THR A 90 -5.24 12.91 -19.95
CA THR A 90 -6.53 13.59 -20.09
C THR A 90 -6.40 15.12 -20.02
N PRO A 91 -5.85 15.74 -18.96
CA PRO A 91 -5.65 17.19 -18.91
C PRO A 91 -4.65 17.68 -19.96
N MET A 92 -3.63 16.91 -20.29
CA MET A 92 -2.68 17.26 -21.34
C MET A 92 -3.36 17.38 -22.71
N ASN A 93 -4.19 16.42 -23.08
CA ASN A 93 -4.97 16.48 -24.34
C ASN A 93 -5.99 17.63 -24.32
N ALA A 94 -6.58 17.96 -23.18
CA ALA A 94 -7.46 19.13 -23.04
C ALA A 94 -6.69 20.44 -23.27
N ILE A 95 -5.49 20.59 -22.69
CA ILE A 95 -4.63 21.76 -22.92
C ILE A 95 -4.31 21.90 -24.41
N ILE A 96 -3.85 20.82 -25.05
CA ILE A 96 -3.50 20.83 -26.49
C ILE A 96 -4.75 21.18 -27.33
N GLY A 97 -5.88 20.54 -27.08
CA GLY A 97 -7.10 20.76 -27.82
C GLY A 97 -7.66 22.19 -27.68
N PHE A 98 -7.72 22.72 -26.46
CA PHE A 98 -8.18 24.10 -26.25
C PHE A 98 -7.20 25.14 -26.77
N THR A 99 -5.90 24.86 -26.77
CA THR A 99 -4.89 25.72 -27.40
C THR A 99 -5.11 25.81 -28.92
N ALA A 100 -5.35 24.65 -29.58
CA ALA A 100 -5.65 24.62 -31.01
C ALA A 100 -6.97 25.37 -31.32
N LEU A 101 -8.02 25.18 -30.50
CA LEU A 101 -9.28 25.91 -30.66
C LEU A 101 -9.12 27.41 -30.46
N ALA A 102 -8.32 27.84 -29.47
CA ALA A 102 -8.06 29.25 -29.21
C ALA A 102 -7.36 29.92 -30.41
N THR A 103 -6.40 29.23 -31.04
CA THR A 103 -5.71 29.75 -32.23
C THR A 103 -6.61 29.87 -33.47
N THR A 104 -7.56 28.94 -33.64
CA THR A 104 -8.52 29.00 -34.79
C THR A 104 -9.61 30.05 -34.58
N HIS A 105 -9.90 30.45 -33.33
CA HIS A 105 -10.96 31.40 -33.01
C HIS A 105 -10.43 32.75 -32.51
N ILE A 106 -9.23 33.14 -32.89
CA ILE A 106 -8.51 34.32 -32.36
C ILE A 106 -9.31 35.62 -32.50
N GLY A 107 -10.20 35.71 -33.49
CA GLY A 107 -11.10 36.86 -33.71
C GLY A 107 -12.32 36.91 -32.74
N ASN A 108 -12.58 35.87 -31.95
CA ASN A 108 -13.65 35.83 -30.99
C ASN A 108 -13.10 35.83 -29.57
N THR A 109 -12.99 37.01 -28.98
CA THR A 109 -12.40 37.21 -27.64
C THR A 109 -13.10 36.41 -26.54
N GLU A 110 -14.40 36.25 -26.59
CA GLU A 110 -15.18 35.55 -25.58
C GLU A 110 -14.84 34.04 -25.60
N LEU A 111 -14.82 33.43 -26.78
CA LEU A 111 -14.45 32.02 -26.93
C LEU A 111 -12.99 31.78 -26.54
N VAL A 112 -12.07 32.69 -26.92
CA VAL A 112 -10.66 32.58 -26.55
C VAL A 112 -10.49 32.66 -25.03
N LEU A 113 -11.19 33.54 -24.35
CA LEU A 113 -11.18 33.63 -22.88
C LEU A 113 -11.72 32.36 -22.22
N ASP A 114 -12.77 31.75 -22.74
CA ASP A 114 -13.30 30.49 -22.25
C ASP A 114 -12.27 29.35 -22.42
N TYR A 115 -11.64 29.24 -23.60
CA TYR A 115 -10.58 28.24 -23.82
C TYR A 115 -9.37 28.46 -22.91
N LEU A 116 -8.93 29.68 -22.68
CA LEU A 116 -7.85 30.00 -21.75
C LEU A 116 -8.17 29.61 -20.31
N LYS A 117 -9.43 29.81 -19.84
CA LYS A 117 -9.87 29.33 -18.54
C LYS A 117 -9.80 27.81 -18.43
N LYS A 118 -10.24 27.10 -19.47
CA LYS A 118 -10.18 25.61 -19.52
C LYS A 118 -8.74 25.10 -19.55
N ILE A 119 -7.85 25.76 -20.29
CA ILE A 119 -6.41 25.48 -20.29
C ILE A 119 -5.82 25.64 -18.89
N HIS A 120 -6.13 26.77 -18.24
CA HIS A 120 -5.65 27.07 -16.89
C HIS A 120 -6.09 26.00 -15.88
N THR A 121 -7.38 25.66 -15.89
CA THR A 121 -7.93 24.60 -15.00
C THR A 121 -7.28 23.25 -15.26
N SER A 122 -7.10 22.85 -16.53
CA SER A 122 -6.45 21.58 -16.89
C SER A 122 -4.97 21.56 -16.49
N SER A 123 -4.28 22.71 -16.60
CA SER A 123 -2.87 22.84 -16.17
C SER A 123 -2.72 22.73 -14.66
N GLN A 124 -3.62 23.33 -13.88
CA GLN A 124 -3.65 23.19 -12.41
C GLN A 124 -3.90 21.74 -11.98
N HIS A 125 -4.82 21.07 -12.68
CA HIS A 125 -5.09 19.65 -12.42
C HIS A 125 -3.87 18.77 -12.73
N LEU A 126 -3.20 19.02 -13.87
CA LEU A 126 -1.97 18.31 -14.25
C LEU A 126 -0.85 18.51 -13.22
N LEU A 127 -0.69 19.75 -12.73
CA LEU A 127 0.31 20.06 -11.71
C LEU A 127 0.03 19.32 -10.38
N SER A 128 -1.23 19.21 -9.99
CA SER A 128 -1.65 18.43 -8.81
C SER A 128 -1.27 16.96 -8.97
N LEU A 129 -1.56 16.34 -10.13
CA LEU A 129 -1.22 14.93 -10.40
C LEU A 129 0.29 14.68 -10.37
N ILE A 130 1.09 15.61 -10.92
CA ILE A 130 2.56 15.51 -10.88
C ILE A 130 3.05 15.55 -9.42
N ASN A 131 2.52 16.45 -8.61
CA ASN A 131 2.88 16.53 -7.20
C ASN A 131 2.51 15.26 -6.43
N ASP A 132 1.34 14.67 -6.70
CA ASP A 132 0.91 13.41 -6.10
C ASP A 132 1.89 12.26 -6.42
N VAL A 133 2.38 12.17 -7.68
CA VAL A 133 3.39 11.18 -8.10
C VAL A 133 4.72 11.41 -7.39
N LEU A 134 5.15 12.67 -7.29
CA LEU A 134 6.40 13.02 -6.60
C LEU A 134 6.33 12.73 -5.10
N ASP A 135 5.20 13.02 -4.46
CA ASP A 135 4.99 12.70 -3.05
C ASP A 135 4.99 11.17 -2.81
N MET A 136 4.34 10.39 -3.68
CA MET A 136 4.38 8.92 -3.64
C MET A 136 5.80 8.38 -3.77
N SER A 137 6.59 8.93 -4.72
CA SER A 137 7.99 8.55 -4.92
C SER A 137 8.86 8.84 -3.68
N ARG A 138 8.63 9.99 -3.02
CA ARG A 138 9.34 10.36 -1.78
C ARG A 138 8.96 9.45 -0.62
N ILE A 139 7.70 9.05 -0.52
CA ILE A 139 7.22 8.11 0.51
C ILE A 139 7.84 6.73 0.28
N GLU A 140 7.81 6.21 -0.95
CA GLU A 140 8.40 4.90 -1.28
C GLU A 140 9.91 4.84 -1.01
N SER A 141 10.63 5.93 -1.30
CA SER A 141 12.09 6.01 -1.04
C SER A 141 12.46 6.26 0.42
N GLY A 142 11.47 6.46 1.31
CA GLY A 142 11.72 6.83 2.71
C GLY A 142 12.38 8.21 2.87
N SER A 143 12.38 9.03 1.82
CA SER A 143 13.05 10.34 1.81
C SER A 143 12.18 11.49 2.33
N VAL A 144 10.97 11.19 2.82
CA VAL A 144 10.12 12.19 3.44
C VAL A 144 10.75 12.64 4.76
N ARG A 145 11.16 13.89 4.81
CA ARG A 145 11.58 14.55 6.06
C ARG A 145 10.37 15.23 6.67
N ILE A 146 10.12 14.94 7.93
CA ILE A 146 9.06 15.60 8.72
C ILE A 146 9.69 16.74 9.48
N GLU A 147 9.19 17.95 9.28
CA GLU A 147 9.63 19.16 9.96
C GLU A 147 8.69 19.46 11.14
N TYR A 148 9.12 19.05 12.33
CA TYR A 148 8.34 19.27 13.54
C TYR A 148 8.41 20.72 14.00
N THR A 149 7.27 21.38 14.03
CA THR A 149 7.10 22.76 14.56
C THR A 149 5.92 22.79 15.51
N THR A 150 5.93 23.74 16.44
CA THR A 150 4.75 24.01 17.26
C THR A 150 3.70 24.73 16.39
N VAL A 151 2.51 24.15 16.34
CA VAL A 151 1.42 24.63 15.49
C VAL A 151 0.15 24.71 16.32
N HIS A 152 -0.57 25.83 16.19
CA HIS A 152 -1.87 26.02 16.79
C HIS A 152 -2.95 25.36 15.95
N LEU A 153 -3.61 24.34 16.48
CA LEU A 153 -4.59 23.52 15.74
C LEU A 153 -5.80 24.34 15.23
N PRO A 154 -6.35 25.29 16.01
CA PRO A 154 -7.41 26.19 15.52
C PRO A 154 -7.03 26.95 14.25
N ASP A 155 -5.77 27.39 14.11
CA ASP A 155 -5.31 28.09 12.90
C ASP A 155 -5.34 27.17 11.67
N ILE A 156 -4.92 25.91 11.82
CA ILE A 156 -5.01 24.93 10.73
C ILE A 156 -6.47 24.72 10.30
N LEU A 157 -7.39 24.59 11.26
CA LEU A 157 -8.81 24.37 10.98
C LEU A 157 -9.45 25.61 10.33
N HIS A 158 -9.04 26.81 10.73
CA HIS A 158 -9.47 28.07 10.12
C HIS A 158 -8.98 28.18 8.67
N ASP A 159 -7.67 27.92 8.43
CA ASP A 159 -7.08 27.92 7.08
C ASP A 159 -7.79 26.89 6.18
N LEU A 160 -8.00 25.68 6.69
CA LEU A 160 -8.71 24.60 5.99
C LEU A 160 -10.11 25.04 5.58
N ARG A 161 -10.89 25.59 6.52
CA ARG A 161 -12.24 26.12 6.26
C ARG A 161 -12.22 27.16 5.16
N THR A 162 -11.30 28.12 5.25
CA THR A 162 -11.16 29.23 4.29
C THR A 162 -10.91 28.71 2.87
N ILE A 163 -10.03 27.71 2.73
CA ILE A 163 -9.67 27.13 1.43
C ILE A 163 -10.85 26.39 0.79
N ILE A 164 -11.58 25.56 1.57
CA ILE A 164 -12.66 24.73 1.01
C ILE A 164 -13.99 25.44 0.89
N GLN A 165 -14.19 26.58 1.57
CA GLN A 165 -15.46 27.28 1.66
C GLN A 165 -16.03 27.70 0.28
N GLY A 166 -15.16 28.11 -0.66
CA GLY A 166 -15.56 28.42 -2.02
C GLY A 166 -16.22 27.25 -2.75
N SER A 167 -15.62 26.06 -2.62
CA SER A 167 -16.13 24.83 -3.24
C SER A 167 -17.41 24.32 -2.56
N VAL A 168 -17.49 24.42 -1.25
CA VAL A 168 -18.68 24.11 -0.44
C VAL A 168 -19.85 25.00 -0.85
N HIS A 169 -19.60 26.31 -0.96
CA HIS A 169 -20.63 27.27 -1.35
C HIS A 169 -21.12 27.05 -2.79
N SER A 170 -20.22 26.76 -3.74
CA SER A 170 -20.59 26.49 -5.13
C SER A 170 -21.50 25.29 -5.31
N LYS A 171 -21.43 24.33 -4.38
CA LYS A 171 -22.29 23.13 -4.33
C LYS A 171 -23.47 23.29 -3.35
N GLN A 172 -23.67 24.45 -2.76
CA GLN A 172 -24.73 24.69 -1.76
C GLN A 172 -24.72 23.68 -0.61
N GLN A 173 -23.51 23.21 -0.21
CA GLN A 173 -23.32 22.25 0.87
C GLN A 173 -23.19 22.96 2.21
N ASP A 174 -23.57 22.27 3.29
CA ASP A 174 -23.35 22.72 4.66
C ASP A 174 -22.05 22.15 5.21
N LEU A 175 -21.18 23.00 5.75
CA LEU A 175 -19.91 22.61 6.36
C LEU A 175 -19.90 22.95 7.84
N TYR A 176 -19.74 21.92 8.67
CA TYR A 176 -19.55 22.02 10.10
C TYR A 176 -18.16 21.53 10.48
N ILE A 177 -17.45 22.30 11.28
CA ILE A 177 -16.17 21.89 11.89
C ILE A 177 -16.36 22.00 13.38
N ASP A 178 -16.30 20.88 14.07
CA ASP A 178 -16.55 20.73 15.49
C ASP A 178 -15.30 20.19 16.19
N THR A 179 -14.88 20.85 17.25
CA THR A 179 -13.77 20.43 18.12
C THR A 179 -14.36 19.97 19.45
N GLN A 180 -14.29 18.66 19.69
CA GLN A 180 -14.84 18.05 20.90
C GLN A 180 -13.69 17.44 21.72
N ASP A 181 -13.67 17.80 23.02
CA ASP A 181 -12.68 17.24 23.97
C ASP A 181 -11.20 17.45 23.55
N VAL A 182 -10.91 18.57 22.87
CA VAL A 182 -9.54 18.99 22.56
C VAL A 182 -9.02 19.85 23.72
N ILE A 183 -8.02 19.35 24.44
CA ILE A 183 -7.38 20.01 25.59
C ILE A 183 -6.12 20.74 25.16
N HIS A 184 -5.38 20.15 24.21
CA HIS A 184 -4.10 20.67 23.71
C HIS A 184 -4.29 21.32 22.33
N GLU A 185 -4.40 22.63 22.31
CA GLU A 185 -4.53 23.38 21.03
C GLU A 185 -3.19 23.56 20.33
N ASP A 186 -2.08 23.58 21.08
CA ASP A 186 -0.74 23.64 20.53
C ASP A 186 -0.17 22.23 20.42
N ILE A 187 0.15 21.81 19.19
CA ILE A 187 0.67 20.49 18.85
C ILE A 187 2.02 20.60 18.14
N ILE A 188 2.89 19.63 18.33
CA ILE A 188 4.15 19.53 17.60
C ILE A 188 3.94 18.63 16.38
N THR A 189 3.92 19.23 15.20
CA THR A 189 3.67 18.52 13.95
C THR A 189 4.31 19.24 12.75
N ASP A 190 4.31 18.59 11.59
CA ASP A 190 4.60 19.25 10.31
C ASP A 190 3.32 19.91 9.79
N LYS A 191 3.25 21.27 9.94
CA LYS A 191 2.07 22.06 9.54
C LYS A 191 1.70 21.81 8.06
N LEU A 192 2.70 21.79 7.17
CA LEU A 192 2.47 21.65 5.73
C LEU A 192 1.87 20.28 5.40
N ARG A 193 2.44 19.24 5.96
CA ARG A 193 1.97 17.86 5.72
C ARG A 193 0.60 17.60 6.34
N LEU A 194 0.39 18.06 7.57
CA LEU A 194 -0.92 17.93 8.21
C LEU A 194 -2.00 18.66 7.40
N THR A 195 -1.74 19.90 6.99
CA THR A 195 -2.68 20.67 6.16
C THR A 195 -2.94 19.97 4.82
N GLN A 196 -1.92 19.42 4.16
CA GLN A 196 -2.05 18.67 2.90
C GLN A 196 -2.97 17.45 3.07
N VAL A 197 -2.77 16.65 4.12
CA VAL A 197 -3.62 15.48 4.43
C VAL A 197 -5.07 15.91 4.65
N LEU A 198 -5.29 16.92 5.48
CA LEU A 198 -6.63 17.42 5.77
C LEU A 198 -7.32 17.99 4.51
N LEU A 199 -6.61 18.76 3.69
CA LEU A 199 -7.14 19.28 2.42
C LEU A 199 -7.52 18.15 1.46
N ASN A 200 -6.72 17.09 1.34
CA ASN A 200 -7.04 15.96 0.49
C ASN A 200 -8.32 15.24 0.94
N ILE A 201 -8.48 15.03 2.25
CA ILE A 201 -9.69 14.40 2.80
C ILE A 201 -10.91 15.30 2.59
N CYS A 202 -10.79 16.59 2.91
CA CYS A 202 -11.90 17.53 2.83
C CYS A 202 -12.32 17.83 1.39
N SER A 203 -11.37 17.96 0.46
CA SER A 203 -11.68 18.11 -0.96
C SER A 203 -12.41 16.90 -1.54
N ASN A 204 -12.03 15.70 -1.10
CA ASN A 204 -12.76 14.47 -1.44
C ASN A 204 -14.18 14.49 -0.85
N ALA A 205 -14.34 14.89 0.41
CA ALA A 205 -15.65 15.02 1.03
C ALA A 205 -16.54 15.99 0.24
N VAL A 206 -16.04 17.18 -0.13
CA VAL A 206 -16.75 18.15 -0.96
C VAL A 206 -17.08 17.56 -2.34
N LYS A 207 -16.14 16.84 -2.97
CA LYS A 207 -16.33 16.25 -4.30
C LYS A 207 -17.45 15.20 -4.31
N PHE A 208 -17.48 14.31 -3.33
CA PHE A 208 -18.38 13.16 -3.30
C PHE A 208 -19.72 13.42 -2.59
N THR A 209 -19.83 14.50 -1.81
CA THR A 209 -21.10 14.91 -1.22
C THR A 209 -21.96 15.57 -2.31
N PRO A 210 -23.24 15.18 -2.44
CA PRO A 210 -24.15 15.79 -3.42
C PRO A 210 -24.41 17.27 -3.12
N VAL A 211 -24.95 17.98 -4.10
CA VAL A 211 -25.41 19.35 -3.96
C VAL A 211 -26.47 19.44 -2.84
N GLY A 212 -26.34 20.42 -1.95
CA GLY A 212 -27.21 20.58 -0.78
C GLY A 212 -26.94 19.60 0.35
N GLY A 213 -25.89 18.77 0.24
CA GLY A 213 -25.52 17.81 1.28
C GLY A 213 -24.70 18.43 2.41
N MET A 214 -24.48 17.67 3.48
CA MET A 214 -23.80 18.11 4.68
C MET A 214 -22.44 17.44 4.83
N ILE A 215 -21.41 18.21 5.21
CA ILE A 215 -20.07 17.75 5.55
C ILE A 215 -19.81 18.13 7.01
N ASN A 216 -19.51 17.14 7.84
CA ASN A 216 -19.17 17.34 9.24
C ASN A 216 -17.75 16.84 9.51
N ILE A 217 -16.89 17.75 9.95
CA ILE A 217 -15.51 17.46 10.35
C ILE A 217 -15.48 17.55 11.88
N ARG A 218 -15.20 16.42 12.52
CA ARG A 218 -15.06 16.37 13.98
C ARG A 218 -13.61 16.09 14.34
N VAL A 219 -13.06 16.94 15.17
CA VAL A 219 -11.73 16.80 15.75
C VAL A 219 -11.89 16.47 17.23
N SER A 220 -11.27 15.40 17.67
CA SER A 220 -11.26 15.01 19.09
C SER A 220 -9.88 14.54 19.49
N GLU A 221 -9.48 14.89 20.71
CA GLU A 221 -8.24 14.44 21.30
C GLU A 221 -8.47 13.13 22.06
N LYS A 222 -7.57 12.16 21.91
CA LYS A 222 -7.57 10.91 22.67
C LYS A 222 -6.19 10.67 23.28
N SER A 223 -6.17 10.12 24.49
CA SER A 223 -4.92 9.70 25.14
C SER A 223 -4.23 8.63 24.30
N CYS A 224 -2.96 8.84 24.03
CA CYS A 224 -2.10 7.84 23.39
C CYS A 224 -1.39 6.98 24.44
N ARG A 225 -1.07 5.71 24.10
CA ARG A 225 -0.25 4.83 24.97
C ARG A 225 1.19 5.28 25.13
N ARG A 226 1.64 6.21 24.31
CA ARG A 226 2.99 6.75 24.30
C ARG A 226 2.98 8.12 25.00
N ASP A 227 3.72 8.25 26.10
CA ASP A 227 3.82 9.51 26.85
C ASP A 227 4.25 10.68 25.95
N GLY A 228 3.54 11.81 26.08
CA GLY A 228 3.79 13.01 25.27
C GLY A 228 3.18 13.00 23.87
N TYR A 229 2.37 11.99 23.51
CA TYR A 229 1.65 11.92 22.25
C TYR A 229 0.13 11.93 22.48
N ILE A 230 -0.59 12.56 21.54
CA ILE A 230 -2.06 12.53 21.42
C ILE A 230 -2.47 11.99 20.06
N THR A 231 -3.64 11.43 19.96
CA THR A 231 -4.24 10.95 18.70
C THR A 231 -5.63 11.55 18.49
#